data_296118361e0a7c47e1685ca178af374b
#
_entry.id   296118361e0a7c47e1685ca178af374b
#
_cell.length_a   1.000
_cell.length_b   1.000
_cell.length_c   1.000
_cell.angle_alpha   90.00
_cell.angle_beta   90.00
_cell.angle_gamma   90.00
#
_symmetry.space_group_name_H-M   'P 1'
#
loop_
_entity.id
_entity.type
_entity.pdbx_description
1 polymer ?
#
loop_
_entity_poly.entity_id
_entity_poly.type
_entity_poly.pdbx_seq_one_letter_code
_entity_poly.pdbx_strand_id
1 'polypeptide(L)'
;MPLVDVAKRFLQRYYPQKHLRIAAGLALLTAVLLLLPEPDGSAVTDQARRTIPVATGSQREEPEVNAPAANISDAGIEGFAAIGSGTASAGDPQVSTNTTVPSDTATWQNVVVRSGDNLSAIFKQVGLSDQDMFRVLNSSEEAGVLNRLFPGYQLDFMMPTAGELAQLRVLKSPLEGFMFTRDDQGYAVEPIVKVADLAEAFRVGTVSDSLFMAGQKENIPAEHIMEMANIFGGVIDFILDPRQGDQFSILYEEQYLDGRYIGHGDILATQYINDGEVFTAIRYINEEGEAGYYSPEGESMRKAFLRSPLDVFRISSNFNPRRRHPILNTIRAHKGTDYAAPTGTPVRATSDGRVTWAARNGSFGNLVVVKHEGGFETKYAHLSRYAVRKGERVRQGEVIAYVGATGGATGPHLHYEFLMNGVHQNPRTILDRLPKAVSIEPEEMDRFRSQTARLLDHFQNLNSSQLFSLSQPSAD
;
A
#
# COMPACT_ATOMS: atom_id res chain seq x y z
N MET A 1 -53.66 32.73 26.77
CA MET A 1 -53.43 31.47 26.04
C MET A 1 -52.53 30.58 26.91
N PRO A 2 -52.96 29.40 27.33
CA PRO A 2 -52.17 28.60 28.22
C PRO A 2 -50.92 28.05 27.52
N LEU A 3 -49.79 28.04 28.22
CA LEU A 3 -48.47 27.57 27.81
C LEU A 3 -48.46 26.18 27.11
N VAL A 4 -49.46 25.36 27.40
CA VAL A 4 -49.65 24.01 26.84
C VAL A 4 -49.96 24.05 25.32
N ASP A 5 -50.67 25.05 24.84
CA ASP A 5 -51.00 25.17 23.40
C ASP A 5 -49.83 25.64 22.54
N VAL A 6 -48.91 26.41 23.11
CA VAL A 6 -47.69 26.86 22.44
C VAL A 6 -46.72 25.71 22.32
N ALA A 7 -46.54 24.91 23.35
CA ALA A 7 -45.69 23.72 23.36
C ALA A 7 -46.21 22.63 22.40
N LYS A 8 -47.55 22.46 22.29
CA LYS A 8 -48.17 21.51 21.36
C LYS A 8 -47.94 21.88 19.91
N ARG A 9 -48.03 23.19 19.55
CA ARG A 9 -47.75 23.67 18.19
C ARG A 9 -46.27 23.60 17.82
N PHE A 10 -45.35 23.80 18.79
CA PHE A 10 -43.91 23.67 18.61
C PHE A 10 -43.52 22.23 18.35
N LEU A 11 -44.01 21.26 19.15
CA LEU A 11 -43.75 19.84 19.01
C LEU A 11 -44.30 19.27 17.69
N GLN A 12 -45.51 19.72 17.25
CA GLN A 12 -46.09 19.27 15.98
C GLN A 12 -45.34 19.80 14.72
N ARG A 13 -44.62 20.94 14.85
CA ARG A 13 -43.92 21.56 13.73
C ARG A 13 -42.50 20.98 13.51
N TYR A 14 -41.89 20.47 14.57
CA TYR A 14 -40.48 19.98 14.53
C TYR A 14 -40.31 18.49 14.66
N TYR A 15 -41.35 17.74 15.10
CA TYR A 15 -41.25 16.27 15.23
C TYR A 15 -42.41 15.58 14.51
N PRO A 16 -42.12 14.74 13.47
CA PRO A 16 -43.13 13.91 12.81
C PRO A 16 -43.82 13.00 13.82
N GLN A 17 -45.13 12.81 13.69
CA GLN A 17 -45.97 12.02 14.64
C GLN A 17 -45.44 10.61 14.95
N LYS A 18 -44.67 10.03 14.03
CA LYS A 18 -44.00 8.74 14.20
C LYS A 18 -42.96 8.74 15.33
N HIS A 19 -42.19 9.82 15.46
CA HIS A 19 -41.18 9.95 16.53
C HIS A 19 -41.81 10.20 17.91
N LEU A 20 -42.94 10.88 17.97
CA LEU A 20 -43.68 11.11 19.21
C LEU A 20 -44.23 9.80 19.77
N ARG A 21 -44.71 8.89 18.93
CA ARG A 21 -45.20 7.55 19.33
C ARG A 21 -44.06 6.65 19.81
N ILE A 22 -42.89 6.74 19.20
CA ILE A 22 -41.69 5.99 19.63
C ILE A 22 -41.19 6.53 20.98
N ALA A 23 -41.13 7.84 21.16
CA ALA A 23 -40.75 8.44 22.46
C ALA A 23 -41.72 8.11 23.59
N ALA A 24 -43.03 8.11 23.31
CA ALA A 24 -44.06 7.70 24.30
C ALA A 24 -43.94 6.21 24.64
N GLY A 25 -43.65 5.34 23.67
CA GLY A 25 -43.40 3.90 23.88
C GLY A 25 -42.16 3.64 24.72
N LEU A 26 -41.07 4.35 24.48
CA LEU A 26 -39.83 4.27 25.28
C LEU A 26 -40.02 4.77 26.71
N ALA A 27 -40.79 5.86 26.92
CA ALA A 27 -41.09 6.39 28.23
C ALA A 27 -41.98 5.41 29.04
N LEU A 28 -42.90 4.72 28.37
CA LEU A 28 -43.71 3.67 29.01
C LEU A 28 -42.89 2.45 29.39
N LEU A 29 -41.94 2.04 28.54
CA LEU A 29 -41.04 0.92 28.78
C LEU A 29 -40.10 1.17 29.98
N THR A 30 -39.56 2.39 30.07
CA THR A 30 -38.75 2.81 31.23
C THR A 30 -39.55 2.91 32.51
N ALA A 31 -40.80 3.35 32.46
CA ALA A 31 -41.68 3.36 33.64
C ALA A 31 -42.03 1.94 34.12
N VAL A 32 -42.22 0.99 33.20
CA VAL A 32 -42.46 -0.43 33.53
C VAL A 32 -41.21 -1.07 34.14
N LEU A 33 -40.01 -0.75 33.62
CA LEU A 33 -38.73 -1.26 34.16
C LEU A 33 -38.46 -0.74 35.58
N LEU A 34 -38.89 0.49 35.90
CA LEU A 34 -38.75 1.08 37.25
C LEU A 34 -39.74 0.55 38.27
N LEU A 35 -40.79 -0.15 37.81
CA LEU A 35 -41.81 -0.77 38.67
C LEU A 35 -41.57 -2.27 38.92
N LEU A 36 -40.53 -2.86 38.35
CA LEU A 36 -40.13 -4.23 38.64
C LEU A 36 -39.41 -4.28 40.00
N PRO A 37 -39.78 -5.19 40.90
CA PRO A 37 -39.04 -5.34 42.15
C PRO A 37 -37.60 -5.79 41.87
N GLU A 38 -36.65 -5.19 42.59
CA GLU A 38 -35.25 -5.61 42.53
C GLU A 38 -35.15 -7.09 42.93
N PRO A 39 -34.37 -7.90 42.19
CA PRO A 39 -34.14 -9.29 42.65
C PRO A 39 -33.30 -9.25 43.91
N ASP A 40 -33.83 -9.90 44.97
CA ASP A 40 -33.19 -10.07 46.26
C ASP A 40 -31.75 -10.59 46.09
N GLY A 41 -30.80 -9.74 46.42
CA GLY A 41 -29.38 -10.06 46.45
C GLY A 41 -28.97 -10.83 47.71
N SER A 42 -29.33 -12.12 47.78
CA SER A 42 -28.74 -12.98 48.78
C SER A 42 -28.50 -14.39 48.22
N ALA A 43 -27.25 -14.78 48.26
CA ALA A 43 -26.66 -16.11 48.03
C ALA A 43 -25.91 -16.30 46.73
N VAL A 44 -24.67 -15.81 46.70
CA VAL A 44 -23.60 -16.58 46.04
C VAL A 44 -22.49 -16.77 47.08
N THR A 45 -22.50 -17.92 47.65
CA THR A 45 -21.50 -18.50 48.53
C THR A 45 -20.18 -18.66 47.84
N ASP A 46 -19.18 -18.18 48.52
CA ASP A 46 -17.77 -18.59 48.63
C ASP A 46 -17.49 -20.02 48.10
N GLN A 47 -16.95 -20.12 46.86
CA GLN A 47 -16.17 -21.28 46.43
C GLN A 47 -15.33 -20.89 45.21
N ALA A 48 -14.05 -20.83 45.44
CA ALA A 48 -12.91 -20.99 44.52
C ALA A 48 -11.84 -19.87 44.54
N ARG A 49 -11.32 -19.59 45.76
CA ARG A 49 -9.93 -19.19 45.89
C ARG A 49 -9.06 -20.44 45.86
N ARG A 50 -8.67 -20.90 44.69
CA ARG A 50 -7.50 -21.77 44.53
C ARG A 50 -6.29 -20.91 44.25
N THR A 51 -5.52 -20.68 45.28
CA THR A 51 -4.14 -20.22 45.23
C THR A 51 -3.29 -21.30 44.54
N ILE A 52 -2.68 -20.93 43.42
CA ILE A 52 -1.63 -21.73 42.77
C ILE A 52 -0.32 -21.31 43.46
N PRO A 53 0.47 -22.25 44.04
CA PRO A 53 1.75 -21.92 44.63
C PRO A 53 2.77 -21.61 43.53
N VAL A 54 3.42 -20.47 43.64
CA VAL A 54 4.62 -20.12 42.84
C VAL A 54 5.77 -20.96 43.39
N ALA A 55 6.23 -21.93 42.61
CA ALA A 55 7.48 -22.63 42.85
C ALA A 55 8.64 -21.75 42.39
N THR A 56 9.41 -21.25 43.31
CA THR A 56 10.71 -20.66 43.14
C THR A 56 11.73 -21.80 42.98
N GLY A 57 12.52 -21.72 41.91
CA GLY A 57 13.84 -22.33 41.86
C GLY A 57 13.96 -23.62 41.06
N SER A 58 14.46 -23.50 39.85
CA SER A 58 15.58 -24.38 39.46
C SER A 58 16.14 -23.85 38.13
N GLN A 59 17.46 -23.68 38.16
CA GLN A 59 18.31 -23.40 37.01
C GLN A 59 18.07 -24.47 35.93
N ARG A 60 17.92 -24.05 34.71
CA ARG A 60 17.99 -24.92 33.55
C ARG A 60 19.12 -24.45 32.68
N GLU A 61 20.15 -25.30 32.61
CA GLU A 61 21.27 -25.25 31.71
C GLU A 61 20.78 -25.11 30.26
N GLU A 62 21.45 -24.22 29.52
CA GLU A 62 21.36 -24.16 28.06
C GLU A 62 22.04 -25.38 27.46
N PRO A 63 21.45 -26.08 26.49
CA PRO A 63 22.23 -27.04 25.70
C PRO A 63 22.97 -26.30 24.60
N GLU A 64 24.29 -26.36 24.65
CA GLU A 64 25.19 -26.12 23.53
C GLU A 64 24.81 -27.00 22.35
N VAL A 65 24.36 -26.40 21.26
CA VAL A 65 24.24 -27.10 19.98
C VAL A 65 25.47 -26.83 19.15
N ASN A 66 26.41 -27.74 19.23
CA ASN A 66 27.52 -27.93 18.30
C ASN A 66 26.95 -28.32 16.93
N ALA A 67 27.04 -27.44 15.94
CA ALA A 67 26.83 -27.79 14.55
C ALA A 67 28.20 -27.99 13.86
N PRO A 68 28.43 -29.14 13.23
CA PRO A 68 29.68 -29.36 12.50
C PRO A 68 29.67 -28.60 11.16
N ALA A 69 30.77 -27.91 10.90
CA ALA A 69 31.09 -27.33 9.62
C ALA A 69 31.24 -28.44 8.55
N ALA A 70 30.41 -28.45 7.56
CA ALA A 70 30.58 -29.26 6.37
C ALA A 70 31.33 -28.45 5.32
N ASN A 71 32.61 -28.79 5.13
CA ASN A 71 33.40 -28.45 3.97
C ASN A 71 32.77 -29.09 2.73
N ILE A 72 32.38 -28.29 1.75
CA ILE A 72 32.15 -28.76 0.38
C ILE A 72 33.31 -28.27 -0.47
N SER A 73 34.19 -29.23 -0.76
CA SER A 73 35.29 -29.14 -1.70
C SER A 73 34.77 -29.09 -3.13
N ASP A 74 35.51 -28.29 -3.94
CA ASP A 74 35.61 -28.32 -5.37
C ASP A 74 35.29 -29.67 -6.02
N ALA A 75 34.35 -29.65 -6.98
CA ALA A 75 34.29 -30.68 -8.02
C ALA A 75 34.09 -29.95 -9.35
N GLY A 76 35.14 -29.99 -10.17
CA GLY A 76 35.22 -29.44 -11.49
C GLY A 76 34.21 -30.06 -12.47
N ILE A 77 33.80 -29.25 -13.40
CA ILE A 77 33.21 -29.74 -14.65
C ILE A 77 34.16 -29.34 -15.78
N GLU A 78 34.91 -30.33 -16.22
CA GLU A 78 35.64 -30.33 -17.49
C GLU A 78 34.67 -30.55 -18.66
N GLY A 79 34.89 -29.81 -19.74
CA GLY A 79 34.81 -30.33 -21.09
C GLY A 79 33.55 -30.13 -21.89
N PHE A 80 33.57 -29.18 -22.80
CA PHE A 80 33.11 -29.47 -24.17
C PHE A 80 34.08 -28.85 -25.18
N ALA A 81 34.58 -29.72 -26.04
CA ALA A 81 35.64 -29.55 -26.99
C ALA A 81 35.24 -28.74 -28.23
N ALA A 82 36.24 -28.11 -28.77
CA ALA A 82 36.25 -27.40 -30.05
C ALA A 82 36.15 -28.35 -31.27
N ILE A 83 35.47 -27.90 -32.35
CA ILE A 83 35.60 -28.29 -33.74
C ILE A 83 35.37 -27.00 -34.54
N GLY A 84 36.13 -26.55 -35.45
CA GLY A 84 37.21 -27.03 -36.26
C GLY A 84 37.70 -25.89 -37.17
N SER A 85 38.91 -25.97 -37.55
CA SER A 85 39.74 -25.14 -38.36
C SER A 85 39.24 -24.83 -39.80
N GLY A 86 39.48 -23.61 -40.26
CA GLY A 86 39.42 -23.25 -41.66
C GLY A 86 40.36 -22.07 -41.95
N THR A 87 41.55 -22.40 -42.48
CA THR A 87 42.62 -21.51 -42.93
C THR A 87 42.26 -20.88 -44.27
N ALA A 88 42.45 -19.56 -44.46
CA ALA A 88 42.90 -18.99 -45.73
C ALA A 88 43.61 -17.67 -45.47
N SER A 89 44.76 -17.58 -46.11
CA SER A 89 45.85 -16.63 -46.07
C SER A 89 45.64 -15.40 -46.97
N ALA A 90 46.40 -14.35 -46.63
CA ALA A 90 47.04 -13.33 -47.46
C ALA A 90 46.33 -11.97 -47.64
N GLY A 91 47.10 -10.92 -47.30
CA GLY A 91 47.07 -9.63 -47.91
C GLY A 91 47.15 -8.43 -46.97
N ASP A 92 48.35 -8.07 -46.54
CA ASP A 92 48.69 -6.73 -46.05
C ASP A 92 48.56 -5.66 -47.16
N PRO A 93 48.15 -4.43 -46.86
CA PRO A 93 49.16 -3.45 -46.53
C PRO A 93 48.81 -2.50 -45.38
N GLN A 94 49.85 -2.18 -44.64
CA GLN A 94 49.92 -1.14 -43.63
C GLN A 94 49.46 0.21 -44.14
N VAL A 95 48.54 0.85 -43.37
CA VAL A 95 48.47 2.32 -43.27
C VAL A 95 48.45 2.65 -41.77
N SER A 96 49.60 3.11 -41.30
CA SER A 96 49.71 3.74 -39.98
C SER A 96 49.00 5.08 -40.01
N THR A 97 47.91 5.21 -39.27
CA THR A 97 47.50 6.50 -38.73
C THR A 97 47.34 6.32 -37.24
N ASN A 98 48.36 6.78 -36.51
CA ASN A 98 48.27 7.06 -35.08
C ASN A 98 47.22 8.14 -34.88
N THR A 99 46.01 7.75 -34.59
CA THR A 99 45.02 8.57 -33.89
C THR A 99 44.90 7.99 -32.50
N THR A 100 45.64 8.58 -31.58
CA THR A 100 45.47 8.41 -30.15
C THR A 100 44.08 8.92 -29.81
N VAL A 101 43.09 8.03 -29.78
CA VAL A 101 41.80 8.28 -29.11
C VAL A 101 42.12 8.20 -27.63
N PRO A 102 41.91 9.24 -26.84
CA PRO A 102 41.99 9.12 -25.40
C PRO A 102 40.87 8.14 -25.01
N SER A 103 41.23 6.97 -24.51
CA SER A 103 40.30 6.08 -23.79
C SER A 103 40.02 6.71 -22.45
N ASP A 104 39.18 7.74 -22.47
CA ASP A 104 38.56 8.27 -21.28
C ASP A 104 37.45 7.28 -20.84
N THR A 105 37.88 6.23 -20.14
CA THR A 105 36.97 5.32 -19.46
C THR A 105 36.40 6.06 -18.26
N ALA A 106 35.46 6.97 -18.50
CA ALA A 106 34.68 7.61 -17.50
C ALA A 106 33.96 6.50 -16.68
N THR A 107 34.40 6.27 -15.44
CA THR A 107 33.89 5.21 -14.61
C THR A 107 32.66 5.73 -13.83
N TRP A 108 31.51 5.14 -14.09
CA TRP A 108 30.31 5.38 -13.32
C TRP A 108 30.38 4.64 -11.99
N GLN A 109 30.16 5.34 -10.87
CA GLN A 109 29.98 4.74 -9.55
C GLN A 109 28.49 4.72 -9.23
N ASN A 110 27.94 3.53 -8.99
CA ASN A 110 26.55 3.32 -8.68
C ASN A 110 26.33 3.18 -7.17
N VAL A 111 25.33 3.88 -6.64
CA VAL A 111 24.88 3.76 -5.26
C VAL A 111 23.36 3.62 -5.23
N VAL A 112 22.87 2.52 -4.67
CA VAL A 112 21.43 2.33 -4.41
C VAL A 112 21.11 2.80 -3.00
N VAL A 113 20.16 3.73 -2.89
CA VAL A 113 19.74 4.29 -1.61
C VAL A 113 19.08 3.23 -0.73
N ARG A 114 19.53 3.09 0.48
CA ARG A 114 19.00 2.15 1.49
C ARG A 114 18.23 2.92 2.57
N SER A 115 17.45 2.19 3.35
CA SER A 115 16.74 2.78 4.49
C SER A 115 17.75 3.32 5.52
N GLY A 116 17.61 4.62 5.85
CA GLY A 116 18.51 5.34 6.77
C GLY A 116 19.63 6.11 6.09
N ASP A 117 19.88 5.92 4.80
CA ASP A 117 20.87 6.71 4.06
C ASP A 117 20.48 8.17 4.00
N ASN A 118 21.50 9.05 3.94
CA ASN A 118 21.34 10.45 3.68
C ASN A 118 22.32 10.89 2.59
N LEU A 119 21.99 11.97 1.90
CA LEU A 119 22.74 12.45 0.75
C LEU A 119 24.21 12.74 1.07
N SER A 120 24.51 13.39 2.21
CA SER A 120 25.88 13.69 2.63
C SER A 120 26.72 12.42 2.81
N ALA A 121 26.14 11.36 3.41
CA ALA A 121 26.85 10.08 3.58
C ALA A 121 27.12 9.43 2.23
N ILE A 122 26.17 9.48 1.29
CA ILE A 122 26.32 8.91 -0.07
C ILE A 122 27.43 9.67 -0.83
N PHE A 123 27.46 11.00 -0.79
CA PHE A 123 28.51 11.78 -1.45
C PHE A 123 29.89 11.47 -0.88
N LYS A 124 30.02 11.36 0.44
CA LYS A 124 31.28 10.95 1.11
C LYS A 124 31.72 9.54 0.74
N GLN A 125 30.77 8.62 0.61
CA GLN A 125 31.04 7.23 0.20
C GLN A 125 31.72 7.16 -1.18
N VAL A 126 31.35 8.03 -2.12
CA VAL A 126 31.96 8.10 -3.46
C VAL A 126 33.15 9.04 -3.55
N GLY A 127 33.61 9.60 -2.42
CA GLY A 127 34.78 10.49 -2.37
C GLY A 127 34.51 11.96 -2.71
N LEU A 128 33.24 12.38 -2.70
CA LEU A 128 32.80 13.76 -2.90
C LEU A 128 32.60 14.49 -1.58
N SER A 129 32.75 15.81 -1.60
CA SER A 129 32.59 16.67 -0.43
C SER A 129 31.14 17.13 -0.24
N ASP A 130 30.80 17.61 0.98
CA ASP A 130 29.53 18.28 1.24
C ASP A 130 29.38 19.55 0.36
N GLN A 131 30.49 20.17 -0.06
CA GLN A 131 30.47 21.33 -0.94
C GLN A 131 30.00 20.98 -2.35
N ASP A 132 30.43 19.81 -2.87
CA ASP A 132 29.96 19.29 -4.17
C ASP A 132 28.48 18.95 -4.10
N MET A 133 28.02 18.32 -3.01
CA MET A 133 26.62 18.07 -2.75
C MET A 133 25.80 19.38 -2.77
N PHE A 134 26.25 20.42 -2.09
CA PHE A 134 25.53 21.71 -2.06
C PHE A 134 25.49 22.38 -3.45
N ARG A 135 26.54 22.24 -4.27
CA ARG A 135 26.52 22.75 -5.65
C ARG A 135 25.40 22.08 -6.47
N VAL A 136 25.26 20.76 -6.36
CA VAL A 136 24.17 20.03 -7.03
C VAL A 136 22.80 20.45 -6.47
N LEU A 137 22.64 20.50 -5.15
CA LEU A 137 21.37 20.86 -4.52
C LEU A 137 20.88 22.28 -4.87
N ASN A 138 21.78 23.19 -5.13
CA ASN A 138 21.45 24.58 -5.44
C ASN A 138 21.43 24.86 -6.96
N SER A 139 21.56 23.86 -7.81
CA SER A 139 21.61 24.05 -9.26
C SER A 139 20.24 24.40 -9.85
N SER A 140 19.15 23.83 -9.32
CA SER A 140 17.81 24.06 -9.85
C SER A 140 16.73 23.64 -8.83
N GLU A 141 15.44 23.92 -9.13
CA GLU A 141 14.31 23.47 -8.33
C GLU A 141 14.15 21.95 -8.36
N GLU A 142 14.44 21.31 -9.49
CA GLU A 142 14.39 19.85 -9.67
C GLU A 142 15.41 19.12 -8.80
N ALA A 143 16.51 19.76 -8.43
CA ALA A 143 17.47 19.22 -7.47
C ALA A 143 16.84 18.95 -6.09
N GLY A 144 15.64 19.49 -5.85
CA GLY A 144 14.81 19.16 -4.68
C GLY A 144 14.49 17.66 -4.54
N VAL A 145 14.60 16.85 -5.61
CA VAL A 145 14.50 15.39 -5.55
C VAL A 145 15.54 14.78 -4.59
N LEU A 146 16.73 15.37 -4.53
CA LEU A 146 17.83 14.92 -3.66
C LEU A 146 17.59 15.22 -2.18
N ASN A 147 16.70 16.16 -1.85
CA ASN A 147 16.31 16.44 -0.45
C ASN A 147 15.41 15.35 0.14
N ARG A 148 14.88 14.45 -0.71
CA ARG A 148 13.98 13.37 -0.31
C ARG A 148 14.37 12.08 -1.02
N LEU A 149 15.45 11.46 -0.56
CA LEU A 149 15.85 10.16 -1.05
C LEU A 149 14.94 9.06 -0.47
N PHE A 150 14.44 8.21 -1.35
CA PHE A 150 13.70 7.00 -0.96
C PHE A 150 14.57 5.77 -1.17
N PRO A 151 14.44 4.76 -0.30
CA PRO A 151 15.07 3.47 -0.54
C PRO A 151 14.69 2.93 -1.92
N GLY A 152 15.69 2.42 -2.66
CA GLY A 152 15.54 1.98 -4.04
C GLY A 152 15.92 3.02 -5.10
N TYR A 153 16.03 4.31 -4.76
CA TYR A 153 16.59 5.29 -5.69
C TYR A 153 18.03 4.90 -6.04
N GLN A 154 18.41 5.10 -7.29
CA GLN A 154 19.75 4.85 -7.78
C GLN A 154 20.44 6.17 -8.12
N LEU A 155 21.62 6.38 -7.55
CA LEU A 155 22.48 7.53 -7.83
C LEU A 155 23.73 7.02 -8.54
N ASP A 156 23.95 7.46 -9.78
CA ASP A 156 25.11 7.12 -10.58
C ASP A 156 25.97 8.37 -10.72
N PHE A 157 27.19 8.29 -10.25
CA PHE A 157 28.17 9.37 -10.25
C PHE A 157 29.22 9.14 -11.34
N MET A 158 29.38 10.09 -12.25
CA MET A 158 30.44 10.09 -13.26
C MET A 158 31.52 11.08 -12.84
N MET A 159 32.68 10.55 -12.52
CA MET A 159 33.86 11.31 -12.07
C MET A 159 35.05 10.99 -12.97
N PRO A 160 35.37 11.84 -13.96
CA PRO A 160 36.56 11.67 -14.80
C PRO A 160 37.85 11.72 -13.99
N THR A 161 37.87 12.55 -12.96
CA THR A 161 38.98 12.72 -12.02
C THR A 161 38.46 12.50 -10.57
N ALA A 162 39.24 11.87 -9.71
CA ALA A 162 38.88 11.64 -8.32
C ALA A 162 38.52 12.97 -7.62
N GLY A 163 37.30 13.00 -7.04
CA GLY A 163 36.78 14.16 -6.34
C GLY A 163 36.17 15.25 -7.24
N GLU A 164 36.02 14.99 -8.54
CA GLU A 164 35.40 15.93 -9.47
C GLU A 164 34.16 15.33 -10.12
N LEU A 165 32.99 15.75 -9.71
CA LEU A 165 31.71 15.28 -10.23
C LEU A 165 31.41 15.99 -11.58
N ALA A 166 31.40 15.23 -12.68
CA ALA A 166 31.04 15.73 -13.99
C ALA A 166 29.54 15.51 -14.28
N GLN A 167 29.00 14.33 -13.93
CA GLN A 167 27.58 14.04 -14.09
C GLN A 167 27.04 13.26 -12.88
N LEU A 168 25.80 13.53 -12.53
CA LEU A 168 25.03 12.74 -11.56
C LEU A 168 23.69 12.36 -12.20
N ARG A 169 23.46 11.05 -12.33
CA ARG A 169 22.16 10.53 -12.71
C ARG A 169 21.42 10.05 -11.47
N VAL A 170 20.22 10.58 -11.25
CA VAL A 170 19.36 10.21 -10.15
C VAL A 170 18.15 9.51 -10.73
N LEU A 171 18.04 8.21 -10.55
CA LEU A 171 16.88 7.43 -10.99
C LEU A 171 15.95 7.19 -9.80
N LYS A 172 14.71 7.64 -9.93
CA LYS A 172 13.60 7.36 -9.00
C LYS A 172 13.02 5.97 -9.25
N SER A 173 13.00 5.59 -10.53
CA SER A 173 12.63 4.28 -11.05
C SER A 173 13.46 4.01 -12.32
N PRO A 174 13.41 2.81 -12.91
CA PRO A 174 14.05 2.56 -14.22
C PRO A 174 13.58 3.51 -15.34
N LEU A 175 12.36 4.08 -15.19
CA LEU A 175 11.70 4.93 -16.19
C LEU A 175 11.86 6.43 -15.94
N GLU A 176 12.08 6.84 -14.68
CA GLU A 176 12.07 8.25 -14.31
C GLU A 176 13.29 8.65 -13.50
N GLY A 177 13.77 9.83 -13.78
CA GLY A 177 14.89 10.40 -13.04
C GLY A 177 15.29 11.78 -13.51
N PHE A 178 16.51 12.15 -13.15
CA PHE A 178 17.15 13.40 -13.57
C PHE A 178 18.62 13.16 -13.88
N MET A 179 19.12 13.84 -14.92
CA MET A 179 20.53 13.93 -15.25
C MET A 179 21.03 15.34 -14.87
N PHE A 180 22.00 15.40 -14.02
CA PHE A 180 22.72 16.61 -13.65
C PHE A 180 24.06 16.60 -14.39
N THR A 181 24.29 17.55 -15.26
CA THR A 181 25.55 17.69 -16.01
C THR A 181 26.23 18.99 -15.62
N ARG A 182 27.49 18.92 -15.21
CA ARG A 182 28.27 20.09 -14.83
C ARG A 182 28.47 21.03 -16.01
N ASP A 183 28.26 22.32 -15.78
CA ASP A 183 28.50 23.40 -16.70
C ASP A 183 29.28 24.54 -16.04
N ASP A 184 29.49 25.66 -16.76
CA ASP A 184 30.22 26.84 -16.25
C ASP A 184 29.46 27.58 -15.11
N GLN A 185 28.14 27.34 -14.94
CA GLN A 185 27.29 28.00 -13.95
C GLN A 185 26.90 27.07 -12.79
N GLY A 186 27.25 25.77 -12.85
CA GLY A 186 26.94 24.79 -11.83
C GLY A 186 26.59 23.44 -12.40
N TYR A 187 25.30 23.07 -12.38
CA TYR A 187 24.80 21.84 -13.01
C TYR A 187 23.51 22.15 -13.77
N ALA A 188 23.51 21.87 -15.08
CA ALA A 188 22.30 21.78 -15.87
C ALA A 188 21.53 20.51 -15.51
N VAL A 189 20.20 20.60 -15.43
CA VAL A 189 19.34 19.47 -15.04
C VAL A 189 18.37 19.14 -16.14
N GLU A 190 18.37 17.87 -16.56
CA GLU A 190 17.48 17.34 -17.59
C GLU A 190 16.65 16.20 -16.99
N PRO A 191 15.32 16.17 -17.21
CA PRO A 191 14.50 15.05 -16.78
C PRO A 191 14.80 13.82 -17.64
N ILE A 192 14.87 12.66 -17.00
CA ILE A 192 14.90 11.36 -17.65
C ILE A 192 13.49 10.80 -17.59
N VAL A 193 12.84 10.63 -18.74
CA VAL A 193 11.53 9.99 -18.87
C VAL A 193 11.64 8.94 -19.97
N LYS A 194 11.45 7.68 -19.60
CA LYS A 194 11.44 6.55 -20.52
C LYS A 194 10.05 5.90 -20.50
N VAL A 195 9.67 5.31 -21.60
CA VAL A 195 8.43 4.56 -21.73
C VAL A 195 8.77 3.07 -21.70
N ALA A 196 8.06 2.30 -20.90
CA ALA A 196 8.22 0.86 -20.87
C ALA A 196 7.49 0.21 -22.04
N ASP A 197 8.06 -0.86 -22.57
CA ASP A 197 7.32 -1.81 -23.40
C ASP A 197 6.42 -2.63 -22.45
N LEU A 198 5.14 -2.73 -22.81
CA LEU A 198 4.14 -3.46 -22.00
C LEU A 198 3.89 -4.82 -22.63
N ALA A 199 3.90 -5.86 -21.82
CA ALA A 199 3.46 -7.20 -22.16
C ALA A 199 2.36 -7.65 -21.20
N GLU A 200 1.37 -8.40 -21.72
CA GLU A 200 0.31 -8.95 -20.88
C GLU A 200 0.77 -10.26 -20.24
N ALA A 201 0.51 -10.40 -18.95
CA ALA A 201 0.72 -11.61 -18.19
C ALA A 201 -0.61 -12.11 -17.63
N PHE A 202 -0.93 -13.38 -17.94
CA PHE A 202 -2.14 -14.02 -17.43
C PHE A 202 -1.75 -15.15 -16.47
N ARG A 203 -2.38 -15.18 -15.30
CA ARG A 203 -2.16 -16.21 -14.28
C ARG A 203 -3.50 -16.69 -13.74
N VAL A 204 -3.55 -17.97 -13.39
CA VAL A 204 -4.69 -18.59 -12.71
C VAL A 204 -4.18 -19.33 -11.49
N GLY A 205 -5.02 -19.45 -10.46
CA GLY A 205 -4.67 -20.21 -9.27
C GLY A 205 -5.89 -20.74 -8.54
N THR A 206 -5.63 -21.67 -7.63
CA THR A 206 -6.65 -22.27 -6.77
C THR A 206 -6.22 -22.08 -5.31
N VAL A 207 -7.13 -21.60 -4.49
CA VAL A 207 -6.89 -21.35 -3.06
C VAL A 207 -6.82 -22.70 -2.32
N SER A 208 -5.70 -22.96 -1.65
CA SER A 208 -5.55 -24.09 -0.72
C SER A 208 -5.61 -23.62 0.74
N ASP A 209 -4.93 -22.52 1.04
CA ASP A 209 -4.79 -21.96 2.39
C ASP A 209 -5.27 -20.52 2.46
N SER A 210 -4.76 -19.67 1.57
CA SER A 210 -5.15 -18.26 1.45
C SER A 210 -4.92 -17.78 0.03
N LEU A 211 -5.63 -16.72 -0.37
CA LEU A 211 -5.41 -16.05 -1.65
C LEU A 211 -3.94 -15.64 -1.82
N PHE A 212 -3.33 -15.12 -0.75
CA PHE A 212 -1.93 -14.65 -0.81
C PHE A 212 -0.96 -15.77 -1.13
N MET A 213 -1.06 -16.90 -0.42
CA MET A 213 -0.19 -18.06 -0.67
C MET A 213 -0.43 -18.69 -2.04
N ALA A 214 -1.69 -18.78 -2.45
CA ALA A 214 -2.04 -19.29 -3.77
C ALA A 214 -1.50 -18.39 -4.89
N GLY A 215 -1.63 -17.06 -4.76
CA GLY A 215 -1.08 -16.13 -5.75
C GLY A 215 0.45 -16.15 -5.82
N GLN A 216 1.14 -16.26 -4.68
CA GLN A 216 2.60 -16.41 -4.67
C GLN A 216 3.06 -17.69 -5.38
N LYS A 217 2.35 -18.79 -5.21
CA LYS A 217 2.65 -20.05 -5.90
C LYS A 217 2.60 -19.90 -7.42
N GLU A 218 1.68 -19.08 -7.92
CA GLU A 218 1.53 -18.79 -9.35
C GLU A 218 2.44 -17.63 -9.82
N ASN A 219 3.42 -17.20 -9.01
CA ASN A 219 4.34 -16.10 -9.28
C ASN A 219 3.64 -14.75 -9.57
N ILE A 220 2.48 -14.51 -8.95
CA ILE A 220 1.80 -13.22 -9.02
C ILE A 220 2.50 -12.25 -8.06
N PRO A 221 2.82 -11.02 -8.49
CA PRO A 221 3.40 -10.01 -7.60
C PRO A 221 2.54 -9.80 -6.35
N ALA A 222 3.19 -9.70 -5.18
CA ALA A 222 2.47 -9.54 -3.91
C ALA A 222 1.52 -8.32 -3.90
N GLU A 223 1.92 -7.24 -4.58
CA GLU A 223 1.10 -6.04 -4.74
C GLU A 223 -0.19 -6.33 -5.52
N HIS A 224 -0.12 -7.14 -6.58
CA HIS A 224 -1.29 -7.53 -7.36
C HIS A 224 -2.23 -8.48 -6.60
N ILE A 225 -1.67 -9.38 -5.77
CA ILE A 225 -2.50 -10.23 -4.91
C ILE A 225 -3.30 -9.37 -3.92
N MET A 226 -2.63 -8.38 -3.31
CA MET A 226 -3.28 -7.45 -2.37
C MET A 226 -4.29 -6.53 -3.08
N GLU A 227 -3.96 -6.06 -4.30
CA GLU A 227 -4.88 -5.22 -5.08
C GLU A 227 -6.11 -6.03 -5.53
N MET A 228 -5.96 -7.30 -5.91
CA MET A 228 -7.09 -8.19 -6.20
C MET A 228 -8.00 -8.36 -4.98
N ALA A 229 -7.42 -8.52 -3.78
CA ALA A 229 -8.19 -8.55 -2.54
C ALA A 229 -8.93 -7.22 -2.27
N ASN A 230 -8.32 -6.09 -2.62
CA ASN A 230 -8.97 -4.77 -2.52
C ASN A 230 -10.10 -4.61 -3.55
N ILE A 231 -9.88 -5.05 -4.80
CA ILE A 231 -10.88 -4.98 -5.88
C ILE A 231 -12.16 -5.70 -5.47
N PHE A 232 -12.07 -6.91 -4.96
CA PHE A 232 -13.25 -7.69 -4.56
C PHE A 232 -13.67 -7.47 -3.10
N GLY A 233 -12.97 -6.64 -2.35
CA GLY A 233 -13.21 -6.43 -0.91
C GLY A 233 -14.60 -5.88 -0.56
N GLY A 234 -15.39 -5.45 -1.55
CA GLY A 234 -16.79 -5.05 -1.39
C GLY A 234 -17.78 -6.21 -1.41
N VAL A 235 -17.38 -7.34 -2.02
CA VAL A 235 -18.22 -8.53 -2.22
C VAL A 235 -17.67 -9.74 -1.49
N ILE A 236 -16.35 -9.81 -1.24
CA ILE A 236 -15.68 -10.94 -0.56
C ILE A 236 -14.93 -10.40 0.66
N ASP A 237 -15.11 -11.02 1.81
CA ASP A 237 -14.26 -10.80 2.99
C ASP A 237 -13.10 -11.81 2.99
N PHE A 238 -11.95 -11.42 2.43
CA PHE A 238 -10.78 -12.30 2.28
C PHE A 238 -10.17 -12.83 3.60
N ILE A 239 -10.71 -12.44 4.75
CA ILE A 239 -10.36 -13.01 6.05
C ILE A 239 -11.28 -14.19 6.41
N LEU A 240 -12.54 -14.14 5.97
CA LEU A 240 -13.59 -15.06 6.42
C LEU A 240 -14.19 -15.92 5.31
N ASP A 241 -14.28 -15.40 4.07
CA ASP A 241 -15.01 -16.02 2.99
C ASP A 241 -14.19 -17.00 2.12
N PRO A 242 -12.85 -16.84 1.91
CA PRO A 242 -12.08 -17.73 1.05
C PRO A 242 -12.17 -19.18 1.51
N ARG A 243 -12.44 -20.06 0.57
CA ARG A 243 -12.55 -21.51 0.79
C ARG A 243 -11.50 -22.25 0.02
N GLN A 244 -11.13 -23.41 0.53
CA GLN A 244 -10.31 -24.33 -0.23
C GLN A 244 -11.05 -24.75 -1.50
N GLY A 245 -10.39 -24.58 -2.65
CA GLY A 245 -10.99 -24.86 -3.97
C GLY A 245 -11.52 -23.63 -4.70
N ASP A 246 -11.60 -22.46 -4.04
CA ASP A 246 -11.86 -21.21 -4.75
C ASP A 246 -10.82 -20.98 -5.82
N GLN A 247 -11.23 -20.39 -6.93
CA GLN A 247 -10.34 -20.13 -8.07
C GLN A 247 -10.24 -18.64 -8.35
N PHE A 248 -9.12 -18.25 -8.90
CA PHE A 248 -8.93 -16.87 -9.36
C PHE A 248 -8.12 -16.84 -10.64
N SER A 249 -8.33 -15.79 -11.42
CA SER A 249 -7.51 -15.44 -12.56
C SER A 249 -7.22 -13.96 -12.59
N ILE A 250 -6.08 -13.60 -13.13
CA ILE A 250 -5.62 -12.22 -13.21
C ILE A 250 -4.88 -11.99 -14.53
N LEU A 251 -5.23 -10.90 -15.20
CA LEU A 251 -4.53 -10.35 -16.37
C LEU A 251 -3.96 -9.01 -15.97
N TYR A 252 -2.65 -8.85 -16.11
CA TYR A 252 -1.94 -7.63 -15.71
C TYR A 252 -0.80 -7.31 -16.68
N GLU A 253 -0.27 -6.10 -16.61
CA GLU A 253 0.85 -5.66 -17.43
C GLU A 253 2.19 -6.01 -16.77
N GLU A 254 3.13 -6.52 -17.55
CA GLU A 254 4.55 -6.60 -17.23
C GLU A 254 5.28 -5.50 -17.98
N GLN A 255 6.18 -4.79 -17.31
CA GLN A 255 6.94 -3.68 -17.85
C GLN A 255 8.35 -4.12 -18.23
N TYR A 256 8.76 -3.78 -19.44
CA TYR A 256 10.10 -4.07 -19.96
C TYR A 256 10.77 -2.78 -20.43
N LEU A 257 12.08 -2.69 -20.25
CA LEU A 257 12.92 -1.62 -20.78
C LEU A 257 14.14 -2.26 -21.45
N ASP A 258 14.33 -1.98 -22.74
CA ASP A 258 15.39 -2.57 -23.55
C ASP A 258 15.41 -4.13 -23.48
N GLY A 259 14.20 -4.75 -23.49
CA GLY A 259 14.00 -6.21 -23.39
C GLY A 259 14.23 -6.79 -21.99
N ARG A 260 14.51 -5.98 -20.98
CA ARG A 260 14.72 -6.41 -19.60
C ARG A 260 13.48 -6.11 -18.77
N TYR A 261 12.99 -7.10 -18.02
CA TYR A 261 11.89 -6.91 -17.06
C TYR A 261 12.30 -5.88 -15.99
N ILE A 262 11.46 -4.86 -15.77
CA ILE A 262 11.69 -3.78 -14.80
C ILE A 262 10.62 -3.68 -13.74
N GLY A 263 9.52 -4.41 -13.87
CA GLY A 263 8.41 -4.39 -12.93
C GLY A 263 7.10 -4.78 -13.58
N HIS A 264 6.02 -4.54 -12.86
CA HIS A 264 4.66 -4.77 -13.33
C HIS A 264 3.89 -3.46 -13.38
N GLY A 265 2.92 -3.40 -14.29
CA GLY A 265 2.00 -2.28 -14.46
C GLY A 265 0.68 -2.54 -13.72
N ASP A 266 -0.42 -2.11 -14.34
CA ASP A 266 -1.76 -2.22 -13.76
C ASP A 266 -2.37 -3.63 -13.96
N ILE A 267 -3.26 -4.02 -13.05
CA ILE A 267 -4.19 -5.13 -13.30
C ILE A 267 -5.18 -4.65 -14.36
N LEU A 268 -5.32 -5.40 -15.45
CA LEU A 268 -6.25 -5.10 -16.53
C LEU A 268 -7.63 -5.71 -16.26
N ALA A 269 -7.66 -6.98 -15.86
CA ALA A 269 -8.87 -7.70 -15.48
C ALA A 269 -8.55 -8.79 -14.46
N THR A 270 -9.50 -9.09 -13.61
CA THR A 270 -9.37 -10.18 -12.64
C THR A 270 -10.72 -10.84 -12.37
N GLN A 271 -10.70 -12.11 -12.02
CA GLN A 271 -11.88 -12.88 -11.66
C GLN A 271 -11.59 -13.69 -10.39
N TYR A 272 -12.58 -13.78 -9.53
CA TYR A 272 -12.55 -14.67 -8.36
C TYR A 272 -13.83 -15.50 -8.33
N ILE A 273 -13.70 -16.78 -8.08
CA ILE A 273 -14.82 -17.71 -7.96
C ILE A 273 -14.85 -18.19 -6.51
N ASN A 274 -15.86 -17.75 -5.76
CA ASN A 274 -16.06 -18.10 -4.37
C ASN A 274 -17.31 -18.96 -4.22
N ASP A 275 -17.16 -20.20 -3.75
CA ASP A 275 -18.27 -21.12 -3.59
C ASP A 275 -19.16 -21.29 -4.85
N GLY A 276 -18.54 -21.18 -6.04
CA GLY A 276 -19.23 -21.25 -7.35
C GLY A 276 -19.81 -19.92 -7.84
N GLU A 277 -19.83 -18.87 -7.03
CA GLU A 277 -20.22 -17.52 -7.45
C GLU A 277 -19.04 -16.83 -8.14
N VAL A 278 -19.28 -16.27 -9.33
CA VAL A 278 -18.23 -15.66 -10.17
C VAL A 278 -18.27 -14.15 -10.04
N PHE A 279 -17.16 -13.58 -9.62
CA PHE A 279 -16.94 -12.12 -9.54
C PHE A 279 -15.87 -11.75 -10.57
N THR A 280 -16.23 -10.91 -11.55
CA THR A 280 -15.29 -10.40 -12.57
C THR A 280 -15.15 -8.90 -12.43
N ALA A 281 -13.93 -8.40 -12.46
CA ALA A 281 -13.62 -6.97 -12.39
C ALA A 281 -12.69 -6.58 -13.54
N ILE A 282 -13.02 -5.46 -14.21
CA ILE A 282 -12.32 -4.95 -15.38
C ILE A 282 -11.88 -3.51 -15.08
N ARG A 283 -10.65 -3.20 -15.44
CA ARG A 283 -10.10 -1.85 -15.31
C ARG A 283 -10.76 -0.93 -16.33
N TYR A 284 -11.17 0.25 -15.85
CA TYR A 284 -11.73 1.32 -16.66
C TYR A 284 -11.14 2.66 -16.22
N ILE A 285 -10.93 3.56 -17.17
CA ILE A 285 -10.47 4.94 -16.91
C ILE A 285 -11.60 5.88 -17.31
N ASN A 286 -12.13 6.63 -16.34
CA ASN A 286 -13.22 7.58 -16.54
C ASN A 286 -12.79 8.83 -17.33
N GLU A 287 -13.71 9.76 -17.58
CA GLU A 287 -13.43 11.00 -18.33
C GLU A 287 -12.41 11.90 -17.63
N GLU A 288 -12.36 11.86 -16.31
CA GLU A 288 -11.40 12.60 -15.49
C GLU A 288 -10.00 11.95 -15.47
N GLY A 289 -9.81 10.81 -16.13
CA GLY A 289 -8.57 10.04 -16.15
C GLY A 289 -8.34 9.20 -14.88
N GLU A 290 -9.39 8.96 -14.09
CA GLU A 290 -9.31 8.15 -12.89
C GLU A 290 -9.58 6.68 -13.22
N ALA A 291 -8.69 5.78 -12.79
CA ALA A 291 -8.83 4.35 -13.00
C ALA A 291 -9.63 3.70 -11.87
N GLY A 292 -10.57 2.82 -12.24
CA GLY A 292 -11.35 2.01 -11.30
C GLY A 292 -11.55 0.59 -11.82
N TYR A 293 -12.11 -0.28 -10.97
CA TYR A 293 -12.41 -1.67 -11.30
C TYR A 293 -13.91 -1.94 -11.11
N TYR A 294 -14.55 -2.41 -12.17
CA TYR A 294 -15.99 -2.57 -12.21
C TYR A 294 -16.37 -3.94 -12.79
N SER A 295 -17.53 -4.44 -12.40
CA SER A 295 -18.11 -5.62 -13.06
C SER A 295 -18.44 -5.33 -14.52
N PRO A 296 -18.73 -6.34 -15.35
CA PRO A 296 -19.21 -6.13 -16.72
C PRO A 296 -20.48 -5.28 -16.81
N GLU A 297 -21.25 -5.22 -15.72
CA GLU A 297 -22.48 -4.42 -15.58
C GLU A 297 -22.19 -2.98 -15.11
N GLY A 298 -20.91 -2.64 -14.83
CA GLY A 298 -20.48 -1.32 -14.35
C GLY A 298 -20.62 -1.12 -12.84
N GLU A 299 -20.83 -2.21 -12.08
CA GLU A 299 -20.91 -2.11 -10.62
C GLU A 299 -19.53 -2.14 -9.99
N SER A 300 -19.26 -1.24 -9.05
CA SER A 300 -18.05 -1.30 -8.25
C SER A 300 -18.10 -2.45 -7.24
N MET A 301 -17.04 -3.26 -7.21
CA MET A 301 -16.87 -4.33 -6.23
C MET A 301 -16.00 -3.92 -5.05
N ARG A 302 -15.43 -2.72 -5.08
CA ARG A 302 -14.62 -2.17 -4.00
C ARG A 302 -15.50 -1.66 -2.86
N LYS A 303 -15.00 -1.74 -1.64
CA LYS A 303 -15.54 -0.91 -0.56
C LYS A 303 -15.08 0.53 -0.77
N ALA A 304 -15.94 1.48 -0.38
CA ALA A 304 -15.57 2.89 -0.41
C ALA A 304 -14.29 3.17 0.40
N PHE A 305 -14.01 2.36 1.42
CA PHE A 305 -12.82 2.47 2.26
C PHE A 305 -12.18 1.12 2.55
N LEU A 306 -10.83 1.07 2.54
CA LEU A 306 -10.06 -0.08 3.00
C LEU A 306 -10.31 -0.34 4.49
N ARG A 307 -10.31 -1.60 4.91
CA ARG A 307 -10.46 -1.99 6.33
C ARG A 307 -9.30 -1.52 7.21
N SER A 308 -8.12 -1.41 6.64
CA SER A 308 -6.91 -0.97 7.33
C SER A 308 -6.06 -0.07 6.43
N PRO A 309 -5.44 0.97 7.00
CA PRO A 309 -4.42 1.77 6.31
C PRO A 309 -3.04 1.10 6.27
N LEU A 310 -2.86 -0.09 6.82
CA LEU A 310 -1.61 -0.86 6.86
C LEU A 310 -1.86 -2.30 6.41
N ASP A 311 -0.89 -2.87 5.70
CA ASP A 311 -0.94 -4.27 5.26
C ASP A 311 -0.61 -5.25 6.40
N VAL A 312 0.35 -4.89 7.26
CA VAL A 312 0.78 -5.70 8.42
C VAL A 312 0.74 -4.85 9.68
N PHE A 313 -0.03 -5.29 10.67
CA PHE A 313 -0.21 -4.56 11.92
C PHE A 313 -0.75 -5.41 13.06
N ARG A 314 -0.67 -4.85 14.27
CA ARG A 314 -1.40 -5.32 15.47
C ARG A 314 -2.14 -4.13 16.06
N ILE A 315 -3.40 -4.28 16.40
CA ILE A 315 -4.15 -3.22 17.09
C ILE A 315 -3.63 -3.12 18.53
N SER A 316 -3.08 -1.97 18.88
CA SER A 316 -2.57 -1.67 20.21
C SER A 316 -3.56 -0.90 21.08
N SER A 317 -4.44 -0.08 20.48
CA SER A 317 -5.49 0.65 21.21
C SER A 317 -6.69 0.89 20.31
N ASN A 318 -7.88 0.57 20.82
CA ASN A 318 -9.13 0.76 20.10
C ASN A 318 -9.67 2.20 20.28
N PHE A 319 -10.54 2.61 19.32
CA PHE A 319 -11.38 3.79 19.47
C PHE A 319 -12.19 3.72 20.78
N ASN A 320 -12.07 4.76 21.62
CA ASN A 320 -12.82 4.86 22.87
C ASN A 320 -13.08 6.33 23.23
N PRO A 321 -14.26 6.88 22.88
CA PRO A 321 -14.58 8.28 23.14
C PRO A 321 -14.76 8.59 24.64
N ARG A 322 -14.87 7.58 25.49
CA ARG A 322 -15.04 7.71 26.96
C ARG A 322 -13.89 7.06 27.74
N ARG A 323 -12.67 7.02 27.19
CA ARG A 323 -11.51 6.44 27.85
C ARG A 323 -11.17 7.23 29.10
N ARG A 324 -11.25 6.55 30.27
CA ARG A 324 -10.85 7.12 31.55
C ARG A 324 -9.33 7.07 31.70
N HIS A 325 -8.70 8.19 32.01
CA HIS A 325 -7.26 8.23 32.26
C HIS A 325 -6.98 7.56 33.61
N PRO A 326 -6.11 6.52 33.69
CA PRO A 326 -5.97 5.70 34.88
C PRO A 326 -5.44 6.49 36.11
N ILE A 327 -4.67 7.54 35.90
CA ILE A 327 -4.04 8.33 36.97
C ILE A 327 -4.86 9.59 37.29
N LEU A 328 -5.30 10.31 36.24
CA LEU A 328 -5.95 11.62 36.41
C LEU A 328 -7.46 11.53 36.63
N ASN A 329 -8.05 10.34 36.53
CA ASN A 329 -9.49 10.07 36.62
C ASN A 329 -10.37 11.00 35.74
N THR A 330 -9.76 11.59 34.70
CA THR A 330 -10.42 12.42 33.68
C THR A 330 -10.73 11.61 32.45
N ILE A 331 -11.77 12.01 31.72
CA ILE A 331 -12.09 11.39 30.42
C ILE A 331 -11.14 11.99 29.38
N ARG A 332 -10.22 11.18 28.85
CA ARG A 332 -9.40 11.52 27.71
C ARG A 332 -9.78 10.62 26.53
N ALA A 333 -10.67 11.12 25.69
CA ALA A 333 -11.17 10.37 24.53
C ALA A 333 -10.01 9.90 23.62
N HIS A 334 -10.06 8.64 23.19
CA HIS A 334 -9.24 8.12 22.10
C HIS A 334 -10.10 8.12 20.83
N LYS A 335 -9.87 9.11 19.97
CA LYS A 335 -10.70 9.42 18.80
C LYS A 335 -10.35 8.61 17.55
N GLY A 336 -9.39 7.69 17.65
CA GLY A 336 -8.92 6.83 16.57
C GLY A 336 -8.64 5.41 17.02
N THR A 337 -8.05 4.64 16.13
CA THR A 337 -7.49 3.31 16.40
C THR A 337 -5.99 3.38 16.23
N ASP A 338 -5.23 2.77 17.15
CA ASP A 338 -3.78 2.70 17.08
C ASP A 338 -3.35 1.35 16.51
N TYR A 339 -2.64 1.40 15.40
CA TYR A 339 -2.11 0.25 14.68
C TYR A 339 -0.60 0.17 14.94
N ALA A 340 -0.16 -0.74 15.81
CA ALA A 340 1.25 -0.97 16.09
C ALA A 340 1.92 -1.66 14.89
N ALA A 341 2.95 -1.01 14.36
CA ALA A 341 3.78 -1.50 13.26
C ALA A 341 5.18 -0.88 13.35
N PRO A 342 6.22 -1.49 12.77
CA PRO A 342 7.56 -0.93 12.75
C PRO A 342 7.62 0.45 12.09
N THR A 343 8.57 1.29 12.55
CA THR A 343 8.84 2.57 11.88
C THR A 343 9.25 2.32 10.42
N GLY A 344 8.65 3.08 9.51
CA GLY A 344 8.90 2.93 8.07
C GLY A 344 7.92 2.02 7.34
N THR A 345 7.00 1.34 8.05
CA THR A 345 5.91 0.59 7.41
C THR A 345 5.07 1.55 6.55
N PRO A 346 4.77 1.21 5.27
CA PRO A 346 3.95 2.03 4.41
C PRO A 346 2.54 2.26 4.97
N VAL A 347 2.06 3.49 4.90
CA VAL A 347 0.69 3.90 5.27
C VAL A 347 -0.05 4.23 4.00
N ARG A 348 -1.18 3.56 3.76
CA ARG A 348 -1.99 3.72 2.56
C ARG A 348 -3.20 4.62 2.79
N ALA A 349 -3.58 5.38 1.78
CA ALA A 349 -4.88 6.08 1.76
C ALA A 349 -6.01 5.05 1.78
N THR A 350 -6.94 5.18 2.71
CA THR A 350 -8.03 4.20 2.84
C THR A 350 -9.15 4.39 1.81
N SER A 351 -9.18 5.52 1.12
CA SER A 351 -10.11 5.83 0.02
C SER A 351 -9.52 6.89 -0.89
N ASP A 352 -10.09 7.03 -2.08
CA ASP A 352 -9.79 8.14 -2.98
C ASP A 352 -10.09 9.48 -2.31
N GLY A 353 -9.27 10.51 -2.59
CA GLY A 353 -9.49 11.81 -1.97
C GLY A 353 -8.41 12.85 -2.27
N ARG A 354 -8.49 13.95 -1.55
CA ARG A 354 -7.52 15.04 -1.64
C ARG A 354 -6.86 15.31 -0.30
N VAL A 355 -5.55 15.41 -0.31
CA VAL A 355 -4.76 15.76 0.89
C VAL A 355 -5.03 17.21 1.28
N THR A 356 -5.62 17.42 2.45
CA THR A 356 -5.90 18.75 3.01
C THR A 356 -4.82 19.22 3.98
N TRP A 357 -4.04 18.28 4.53
CA TRP A 357 -2.94 18.54 5.45
C TRP A 357 -1.83 17.52 5.28
N ALA A 358 -0.58 17.96 5.22
CA ALA A 358 0.62 17.12 5.24
C ALA A 358 1.75 17.91 5.91
N ALA A 359 1.71 18.01 7.25
CA ALA A 359 2.67 18.74 8.06
C ALA A 359 2.58 18.31 9.53
N ARG A 360 3.53 18.80 10.36
CA ARG A 360 3.51 18.57 11.81
C ARG A 360 2.32 19.29 12.47
N ASN A 361 1.64 18.60 13.39
CA ASN A 361 0.48 19.14 14.10
C ASN A 361 0.45 18.66 15.56
N GLY A 362 0.96 19.47 16.46
CA GLY A 362 0.88 19.28 17.92
C GLY A 362 1.20 17.85 18.38
N SER A 363 0.29 17.27 19.17
CA SER A 363 0.41 15.90 19.68
C SER A 363 0.28 14.81 18.62
N PHE A 364 -0.32 15.08 17.45
CA PHE A 364 -0.34 14.15 16.33
C PHE A 364 1.04 13.91 15.70
N GLY A 365 2.01 14.78 15.99
CA GLY A 365 3.32 14.73 15.35
C GLY A 365 3.20 15.04 13.86
N ASN A 366 3.82 14.25 13.01
CA ASN A 366 3.63 14.33 11.57
C ASN A 366 2.25 13.74 11.22
N LEU A 367 1.43 14.54 10.53
CA LEU A 367 0.03 14.25 10.24
C LEU A 367 -0.25 14.40 8.74
N VAL A 368 -0.94 13.42 8.16
CA VAL A 368 -1.64 13.54 6.88
C VAL A 368 -3.14 13.53 7.14
N VAL A 369 -3.88 14.41 6.48
CA VAL A 369 -5.35 14.43 6.48
C VAL A 369 -5.81 14.37 5.04
N VAL A 370 -6.69 13.40 4.75
CA VAL A 370 -7.31 13.23 3.43
C VAL A 370 -8.80 13.49 3.56
N LYS A 371 -9.32 14.37 2.71
CA LYS A 371 -10.76 14.61 2.56
C LYS A 371 -11.26 13.79 1.38
N HIS A 372 -12.32 13.04 1.61
CA HIS A 372 -12.98 12.17 0.64
C HIS A 372 -14.34 12.73 0.26
N GLU A 373 -14.95 12.19 -0.77
CA GLU A 373 -16.33 12.49 -1.14
C GLU A 373 -17.33 12.05 -0.07
N GLY A 374 -18.56 12.51 -0.14
CA GLY A 374 -19.61 12.14 0.81
C GLY A 374 -19.42 12.68 2.24
N GLY A 375 -18.54 13.68 2.44
CA GLY A 375 -18.31 14.29 3.76
C GLY A 375 -17.42 13.48 4.69
N PHE A 376 -16.63 12.55 4.15
CA PHE A 376 -15.69 11.76 4.91
C PHE A 376 -14.32 12.43 5.00
N GLU A 377 -13.60 12.17 6.10
CA GLU A 377 -12.23 12.61 6.32
C GLU A 377 -11.47 11.53 7.10
N THR A 378 -10.23 11.29 6.71
CA THR A 378 -9.33 10.38 7.43
C THR A 378 -8.07 11.10 7.85
N LYS A 379 -7.54 10.70 9.04
CA LYS A 379 -6.31 11.27 9.60
C LYS A 379 -5.32 10.17 9.94
N TYR A 380 -4.08 10.41 9.55
CA TYR A 380 -2.95 9.50 9.71
C TYR A 380 -1.86 10.21 10.49
N ALA A 381 -1.61 9.81 11.72
CA ALA A 381 -0.74 10.53 12.65
C ALA A 381 0.45 9.69 13.15
N HIS A 382 1.36 10.36 13.87
CA HIS A 382 2.63 9.83 14.39
C HIS A 382 3.60 9.35 13.31
N LEU A 383 3.46 9.87 12.09
CA LEU A 383 4.23 9.45 10.92
C LEU A 383 5.73 9.77 11.05
N SER A 384 6.58 8.94 10.45
CA SER A 384 8.01 9.24 10.32
C SER A 384 8.29 10.22 9.18
N ARG A 385 7.61 10.04 8.03
CA ARG A 385 7.74 10.88 6.83
C ARG A 385 6.46 10.85 6.01
N TYR A 386 6.32 11.89 5.17
CA TYR A 386 5.23 12.00 4.19
C TYR A 386 5.68 11.44 2.84
N ALA A 387 4.76 10.84 2.07
CA ALA A 387 4.94 10.52 0.66
C ALA A 387 4.18 11.51 -0.25
N VAL A 388 3.24 12.29 0.33
CA VAL A 388 2.35 13.22 -0.38
C VAL A 388 2.46 14.64 0.18
N ARG A 389 1.91 15.62 -0.57
CA ARG A 389 1.85 17.04 -0.21
C ARG A 389 0.40 17.51 -0.11
N LYS A 390 0.17 18.61 0.62
CA LYS A 390 -1.14 19.28 0.67
C LYS A 390 -1.59 19.68 -0.73
N GLY A 391 -2.86 19.39 -1.06
CA GLY A 391 -3.50 19.68 -2.35
C GLY A 391 -3.45 18.50 -3.33
N GLU A 392 -2.61 17.52 -3.10
CA GLU A 392 -2.45 16.33 -3.95
C GLU A 392 -3.68 15.43 -3.91
N ARG A 393 -4.07 14.86 -5.04
CA ARG A 393 -5.07 13.78 -5.10
C ARG A 393 -4.38 12.47 -4.76
N VAL A 394 -5.06 11.61 -4.05
CA VAL A 394 -4.58 10.27 -3.69
C VAL A 394 -5.66 9.25 -4.01
N ARG A 395 -5.23 8.06 -4.42
CA ARG A 395 -6.10 6.92 -4.69
C ARG A 395 -6.16 5.98 -3.49
N GLN A 396 -7.24 5.23 -3.40
CA GLN A 396 -7.34 4.14 -2.42
C GLN A 396 -6.17 3.16 -2.62
N GLY A 397 -5.49 2.79 -1.51
CA GLY A 397 -4.31 1.92 -1.55
C GLY A 397 -2.98 2.63 -1.80
N GLU A 398 -2.97 3.87 -2.26
CA GLU A 398 -1.75 4.64 -2.51
C GLU A 398 -0.97 4.90 -1.22
N VAL A 399 0.36 4.78 -1.27
CA VAL A 399 1.23 5.05 -0.11
C VAL A 399 1.34 6.56 0.10
N ILE A 400 0.75 7.05 1.18
CA ILE A 400 0.71 8.49 1.52
C ILE A 400 1.72 8.91 2.59
N ALA A 401 2.23 7.95 3.35
CA ALA A 401 3.17 8.20 4.45
C ALA A 401 3.80 6.90 4.95
N TYR A 402 4.57 7.02 6.04
CA TYR A 402 5.20 5.88 6.70
C TYR A 402 5.04 5.98 8.21
N VAL A 403 4.80 4.83 8.86
CA VAL A 403 4.68 4.72 10.32
C VAL A 403 5.89 5.30 11.02
N GLY A 404 5.67 5.96 12.15
CA GLY A 404 6.69 6.52 13.00
C GLY A 404 6.29 6.52 14.47
N ALA A 405 6.93 7.44 15.24
CA ALA A 405 6.66 7.67 16.66
C ALA A 405 6.75 9.17 16.98
N THR A 406 6.36 10.04 16.05
CA THR A 406 6.44 11.50 16.24
C THR A 406 5.27 12.04 17.07
N GLY A 407 5.47 13.19 17.74
CA GLY A 407 4.45 13.82 18.57
C GLY A 407 4.25 13.15 19.92
N GLY A 408 3.01 12.85 20.29
CA GLY A 408 2.63 12.26 21.59
C GLY A 408 2.64 10.72 21.64
N ALA A 409 3.37 10.07 20.75
CA ALA A 409 3.47 8.62 20.69
C ALA A 409 4.45 8.07 21.74
N THR A 410 4.11 6.94 22.35
CA THR A 410 4.98 6.22 23.30
C THR A 410 5.84 5.14 22.64
N GLY A 411 5.60 4.84 21.37
CA GLY A 411 6.34 3.87 20.57
C GLY A 411 5.83 3.87 19.12
N PRO A 412 6.47 3.13 18.20
CA PRO A 412 6.07 3.11 16.80
C PRO A 412 4.65 2.58 16.60
N HIS A 413 3.78 3.42 16.04
CA HIS A 413 2.41 3.05 15.65
C HIS A 413 1.82 4.11 14.73
N LEU A 414 0.78 3.75 13.99
CA LEU A 414 -0.09 4.66 13.28
C LEU A 414 -1.33 4.94 14.14
N HIS A 415 -1.60 6.20 14.43
CA HIS A 415 -2.89 6.62 14.95
C HIS A 415 -3.79 7.03 13.77
N TYR A 416 -4.90 6.30 13.58
CA TYR A 416 -5.82 6.48 12.47
C TYR A 416 -7.21 6.91 12.96
N GLU A 417 -7.69 8.07 12.48
CA GLU A 417 -9.03 8.58 12.76
C GLU A 417 -9.89 8.57 11.49
N PHE A 418 -11.16 8.20 11.65
CA PHE A 418 -12.19 8.27 10.62
C PHE A 418 -13.30 9.24 11.06
N LEU A 419 -13.64 10.20 10.21
CA LEU A 419 -14.68 11.18 10.48
C LEU A 419 -15.74 11.12 9.38
N MET A 420 -17.01 11.26 9.78
CA MET A 420 -18.16 11.43 8.91
C MET A 420 -18.86 12.73 9.30
N ASN A 421 -18.93 13.69 8.39
CA ASN A 421 -19.47 15.04 8.62
C ASN A 421 -18.85 15.71 9.87
N GLY A 422 -17.54 15.58 10.04
CA GLY A 422 -16.78 16.14 11.16
C GLY A 422 -16.89 15.38 12.48
N VAL A 423 -17.68 14.31 12.55
CA VAL A 423 -17.88 13.48 13.76
C VAL A 423 -17.02 12.23 13.70
N HIS A 424 -16.17 12.02 14.71
CA HIS A 424 -15.32 10.84 14.81
C HIS A 424 -16.17 9.57 14.92
N GLN A 425 -15.83 8.58 14.09
CA GLN A 425 -16.42 7.25 14.07
C GLN A 425 -15.39 6.21 14.48
N ASN A 426 -15.85 5.05 14.93
CA ASN A 426 -14.96 3.92 15.15
C ASN A 426 -14.50 3.35 13.80
N PRO A 427 -13.22 3.47 13.43
CA PRO A 427 -12.72 3.04 12.11
C PRO A 427 -12.98 1.56 11.80
N ARG A 428 -13.09 0.71 12.85
CA ARG A 428 -13.24 -0.73 12.67
C ARG A 428 -14.68 -1.18 12.39
N THR A 429 -15.66 -0.41 12.84
CA THR A 429 -17.08 -0.80 12.75
C THR A 429 -17.89 0.04 11.80
N ILE A 430 -17.38 1.23 11.43
CA ILE A 430 -18.11 2.11 10.51
C ILE A 430 -18.13 1.52 9.10
N LEU A 431 -17.07 0.82 8.70
CA LEU A 431 -16.89 0.31 7.35
C LEU A 431 -17.97 -0.68 6.91
N ASP A 432 -18.53 -1.45 7.87
CA ASP A 432 -19.62 -2.39 7.57
C ASP A 432 -20.96 -1.69 7.26
N ARG A 433 -21.01 -0.36 7.48
CA ARG A 433 -22.19 0.50 7.26
C ARG A 433 -22.03 1.44 6.07
N LEU A 434 -20.84 1.48 5.48
CA LEU A 434 -20.56 2.33 4.33
C LEU A 434 -21.03 1.65 3.04
N PRO A 435 -21.45 2.42 2.04
CA PRO A 435 -21.79 1.88 0.72
C PRO A 435 -20.57 1.25 0.07
N LYS A 436 -20.78 0.49 -1.01
CA LYS A 436 -19.74 0.15 -1.98
C LYS A 436 -19.18 1.46 -2.57
N ALA A 437 -18.01 1.40 -3.20
CA ALA A 437 -17.52 2.51 -4.00
C ALA A 437 -18.52 2.84 -5.13
N VAL A 438 -18.40 4.05 -5.68
CA VAL A 438 -19.33 4.52 -6.72
C VAL A 438 -19.23 3.62 -7.94
N SER A 439 -20.38 3.15 -8.44
CA SER A 439 -20.50 2.43 -9.71
C SER A 439 -20.46 3.40 -10.89
N ILE A 440 -20.35 2.87 -12.10
CA ILE A 440 -20.38 3.69 -13.32
C ILE A 440 -21.75 4.39 -13.42
N GLU A 441 -21.73 5.71 -13.62
CA GLU A 441 -22.93 6.49 -13.81
C GLU A 441 -23.65 6.09 -15.12
N PRO A 442 -25.00 6.14 -15.19
CA PRO A 442 -25.74 5.74 -16.37
C PRO A 442 -25.30 6.44 -17.67
N GLU A 443 -24.91 7.72 -17.56
CA GLU A 443 -24.45 8.55 -18.67
C GLU A 443 -23.10 8.10 -19.23
N GLU A 444 -22.26 7.48 -18.41
CA GLU A 444 -20.94 7.00 -18.79
C GLU A 444 -20.93 5.51 -19.20
N MET A 445 -22.03 4.80 -19.03
CA MET A 445 -22.14 3.37 -19.25
C MET A 445 -21.80 2.95 -20.69
N ASP A 446 -22.22 3.71 -21.69
CA ASP A 446 -21.94 3.39 -23.10
C ASP A 446 -20.45 3.51 -23.41
N ARG A 447 -19.77 4.50 -22.84
CA ARG A 447 -18.32 4.66 -22.94
C ARG A 447 -17.60 3.54 -22.24
N PHE A 448 -18.01 3.20 -21.03
CA PHE A 448 -17.47 2.05 -20.27
C PHE A 448 -17.54 0.77 -21.11
N ARG A 449 -18.71 0.42 -21.61
CA ARG A 449 -18.90 -0.79 -22.45
C ARG A 449 -18.02 -0.79 -23.69
N SER A 450 -17.96 0.33 -24.41
CA SER A 450 -17.16 0.42 -25.64
C SER A 450 -15.67 0.26 -25.40
N GLN A 451 -15.14 0.78 -24.28
CA GLN A 451 -13.72 0.68 -23.93
C GLN A 451 -13.35 -0.69 -23.37
N THR A 452 -14.25 -1.31 -22.60
CA THR A 452 -13.94 -2.57 -21.89
C THR A 452 -14.32 -3.83 -22.65
N ALA A 453 -15.17 -3.76 -23.68
CA ALA A 453 -15.67 -4.94 -24.41
C ALA A 453 -14.54 -5.85 -24.93
N ARG A 454 -13.55 -5.26 -25.63
CA ARG A 454 -12.42 -6.01 -26.17
C ARG A 454 -11.58 -6.70 -25.09
N LEU A 455 -11.35 -5.99 -24.00
CA LEU A 455 -10.57 -6.51 -22.86
C LEU A 455 -11.35 -7.65 -22.17
N LEU A 456 -12.65 -7.49 -22.02
CA LEU A 456 -13.53 -8.53 -21.45
C LEU A 456 -13.52 -9.79 -22.29
N ASP A 457 -13.73 -9.66 -23.61
CA ASP A 457 -13.72 -10.80 -24.55
C ASP A 457 -12.34 -11.51 -24.51
N HIS A 458 -11.26 -10.75 -24.51
CA HIS A 458 -9.91 -11.29 -24.42
C HIS A 458 -9.70 -12.08 -23.13
N PHE A 459 -10.06 -11.48 -21.99
CA PHE A 459 -9.93 -12.10 -20.68
C PHE A 459 -10.79 -13.38 -20.55
N GLN A 460 -12.01 -13.37 -21.06
CA GLN A 460 -12.89 -14.56 -21.09
C GLN A 460 -12.30 -15.68 -21.94
N ASN A 461 -11.70 -15.36 -23.10
CA ASN A 461 -11.02 -16.33 -23.94
C ASN A 461 -9.81 -16.96 -23.25
N LEU A 462 -9.02 -16.18 -22.51
CA LEU A 462 -7.91 -16.69 -21.70
C LEU A 462 -8.39 -17.64 -20.61
N ASN A 463 -9.43 -17.26 -19.87
CA ASN A 463 -10.04 -18.11 -18.84
C ASN A 463 -10.55 -19.43 -19.43
N SER A 464 -11.26 -19.38 -20.56
CA SER A 464 -11.82 -20.58 -21.21
C SER A 464 -10.73 -21.54 -21.68
N SER A 465 -9.65 -21.04 -22.27
CA SER A 465 -8.54 -21.86 -22.76
C SER A 465 -7.78 -22.56 -21.63
N GLN A 466 -7.65 -21.92 -20.48
CA GLN A 466 -6.98 -22.51 -19.30
C GLN A 466 -7.85 -23.56 -18.60
N LEU A 467 -9.16 -23.34 -18.49
CA LEU A 467 -10.09 -24.33 -17.96
C LEU A 467 -10.10 -25.62 -18.80
N PHE A 468 -9.97 -25.49 -20.13
CA PHE A 468 -9.79 -26.64 -21.02
C PHE A 468 -8.49 -27.41 -20.77
N SER A 469 -7.39 -26.70 -20.47
CA SER A 469 -6.10 -27.36 -20.21
C SER A 469 -6.07 -28.10 -18.86
N LEU A 470 -6.79 -27.60 -17.86
CA LEU A 470 -6.90 -28.24 -16.54
C LEU A 470 -7.89 -29.43 -16.53
N SER A 471 -8.79 -29.51 -17.51
CA SER A 471 -9.78 -30.58 -17.63
C SER A 471 -9.32 -31.78 -18.47
N GLN A 472 -8.17 -31.70 -19.14
CA GLN A 472 -7.58 -32.84 -19.83
C GLN A 472 -6.82 -33.73 -18.83
N PRO A 473 -7.17 -35.02 -18.67
CA PRO A 473 -6.37 -35.91 -17.86
C PRO A 473 -4.95 -35.97 -18.46
N SER A 474 -3.94 -35.79 -17.62
CA SER A 474 -2.54 -36.02 -17.98
C SER A 474 -2.43 -37.37 -18.66
N ALA A 475 -2.10 -37.39 -19.95
CA ALA A 475 -1.73 -38.59 -20.64
C ALA A 475 -0.36 -39.01 -20.15
N ASP A 476 -0.33 -39.86 -19.09
CA ASP A 476 0.84 -40.65 -18.70
C ASP A 476 0.98 -41.88 -19.60
#